data_3949dead23b338bfdd74f579197806c7
#
_entry.id   3949dead23b338bfdd74f579197806c7
#
_cell.length_a   1.000
_cell.length_b   1.000
_cell.length_c   1.000
_cell.angle_alpha   90.00
_cell.angle_beta   90.00
_cell.angle_gamma   90.00
#
_symmetry.space_group_name_H-M   'P 1'
#
loop_
_entity.id
_entity.type
_entity.pdbx_description
1 polymer ?
#
loop_
_entity_poly.entity_id
_entity_poly.type
_entity_poly.pdbx_seq_one_letter_code
_entity_poly.pdbx_strand_id
1 'polypeptide(L)'
;GAVSLDALEASEPTPMRIGPRIVFMGSPEFAVPALRSLAGAGMAPVLVVTPPDREAGRGRRLKPTAVSLAAEELNLPVLKTADVNARDARDEIGSATPDVIVTAGFGQKLGGALLSLPPHGCINLHTSVLPRYRGASPVSAAIRDGARETGVTLFKMDAEMDHGPVVATATAPIGPDDTVEE
;
A
#
# COMPACT_ATOMS: atom_id res chain seq x y z
N GLY A 1 43.50 36.54 17.06
CA GLY A 1 42.94 35.26 16.86
C GLY A 1 42.11 35.25 15.57
N ALA A 2 42.59 34.58 14.52
CA ALA A 2 41.89 34.45 13.27
C ALA A 2 40.74 33.45 13.49
N VAL A 3 39.50 33.84 13.21
CA VAL A 3 38.34 32.93 13.14
C VAL A 3 38.40 32.24 11.78
N SER A 4 38.60 30.92 11.80
CA SER A 4 38.62 30.10 10.61
C SER A 4 37.23 30.11 9.95
N LEU A 5 37.17 30.44 8.66
CA LEU A 5 35.99 30.49 7.83
C LEU A 5 35.57 29.10 7.28
N ASP A 6 36.22 28.01 7.74
CA ASP A 6 35.99 26.66 7.22
C ASP A 6 34.81 25.89 7.88
N ALA A 7 33.98 26.56 8.68
CA ALA A 7 32.84 25.95 9.40
C ALA A 7 31.46 26.26 8.79
N LEU A 8 31.42 26.82 7.60
CA LEU A 8 30.19 26.99 6.81
C LEU A 8 30.19 26.00 5.64
N GLU A 9 30.31 24.70 5.93
CA GLU A 9 29.83 23.70 4.99
C GLU A 9 28.32 23.90 4.86
N ALA A 10 27.96 24.54 3.74
CA ALA A 10 26.57 24.70 3.34
C ALA A 10 25.95 23.31 3.25
N SER A 11 25.13 22.93 4.22
CA SER A 11 24.22 21.83 4.06
C SER A 11 23.39 22.14 2.81
N GLU A 12 23.55 21.36 1.76
CA GLU A 12 22.72 21.49 0.57
C GLU A 12 21.25 21.55 1.01
N PRO A 13 20.47 22.52 0.52
CA PRO A 13 19.07 22.62 0.90
C PRO A 13 18.40 21.31 0.49
N THR A 14 17.91 20.56 1.48
CA THR A 14 17.10 19.38 1.23
C THR A 14 16.01 19.79 0.24
N PRO A 15 15.90 19.17 -0.96
CA PRO A 15 14.93 19.59 -1.95
C PRO A 15 13.55 19.58 -1.32
N MET A 16 12.85 20.71 -1.42
CA MET A 16 11.51 20.89 -0.85
C MET A 16 10.59 19.87 -1.52
N ARG A 17 10.23 18.80 -0.81
CA ARG A 17 9.38 17.74 -1.34
C ARG A 17 7.96 18.26 -1.47
N ILE A 18 7.46 18.21 -2.69
CA ILE A 18 6.06 18.50 -2.99
C ILE A 18 5.30 17.18 -2.84
N GLY A 19 4.56 17.02 -1.75
CA GLY A 19 3.70 15.87 -1.49
C GLY A 19 4.08 15.02 -0.27
N PRO A 20 3.14 14.19 0.20
CA PRO A 20 3.32 13.35 1.38
C PRO A 20 4.33 12.22 1.13
N ARG A 21 5.00 11.80 2.19
CA ARG A 21 5.83 10.58 2.21
C ARG A 21 4.91 9.37 2.37
N ILE A 22 4.75 8.60 1.31
CA ILE A 22 3.86 7.45 1.28
C ILE A 22 4.68 6.17 1.44
N VAL A 23 4.29 5.31 2.38
CA VAL A 23 4.64 3.89 2.36
C VAL A 23 3.46 3.13 1.76
N PHE A 24 3.70 2.38 0.69
CA PHE A 24 2.67 1.57 0.03
C PHE A 24 2.86 0.10 0.39
N MET A 25 1.80 -0.56 0.85
CA MET A 25 1.82 -1.97 1.20
C MET A 25 0.81 -2.73 0.35
N GLY A 26 1.27 -3.72 -0.41
CA GLY A 26 0.40 -4.46 -1.30
C GLY A 26 1.03 -5.74 -1.84
N SER A 27 0.23 -6.57 -2.49
CA SER A 27 0.67 -7.85 -3.01
C SER A 27 0.07 -8.19 -4.38
N PRO A 28 -1.29 -8.15 -4.57
CA PRO A 28 -1.95 -8.69 -5.75
C PRO A 28 -1.92 -7.73 -6.93
N GLU A 29 -2.29 -8.25 -8.10
CA GLU A 29 -2.36 -7.53 -9.37
C GLU A 29 -3.26 -6.29 -9.28
N PHE A 30 -4.42 -6.38 -8.63
CA PHE A 30 -5.36 -5.26 -8.51
C PHE A 30 -4.79 -4.05 -7.75
N ALA A 31 -3.73 -4.23 -6.95
CA ALA A 31 -3.06 -3.14 -6.24
C ALA A 31 -2.07 -2.36 -7.13
N VAL A 32 -1.64 -2.94 -8.25
CA VAL A 32 -0.66 -2.33 -9.17
C VAL A 32 -1.16 -1.02 -9.78
N PRO A 33 -2.41 -0.89 -10.25
CA PRO A 33 -2.92 0.39 -10.76
C PRO A 33 -2.85 1.52 -9.74
N ALA A 34 -3.12 1.24 -8.46
CA ALA A 34 -3.02 2.25 -7.39
C ALA A 34 -1.57 2.71 -7.18
N LEU A 35 -0.61 1.78 -7.16
CA LEU A 35 0.82 2.09 -7.07
C LEU A 35 1.28 2.96 -8.24
N ARG A 36 0.92 2.57 -9.47
CA ARG A 36 1.27 3.32 -10.68
C ARG A 36 0.63 4.71 -10.71
N SER A 37 -0.62 4.83 -10.27
CA SER A 37 -1.32 6.12 -10.20
C SER A 37 -0.64 7.07 -9.21
N LEU A 38 -0.22 6.60 -8.05
CA LEU A 38 0.55 7.40 -7.09
C LEU A 38 1.87 7.89 -7.69
N ALA A 39 2.61 7.00 -8.34
CA ALA A 39 3.87 7.36 -8.98
C ALA A 39 3.67 8.37 -10.12
N GLY A 40 2.67 8.15 -10.98
CA GLY A 40 2.33 9.05 -12.10
C GLY A 40 1.81 10.41 -11.67
N ALA A 41 1.22 10.52 -10.49
CA ALA A 41 0.77 11.78 -9.90
C ALA A 41 1.88 12.57 -9.17
N GLY A 42 3.13 12.14 -9.26
CA GLY A 42 4.24 12.77 -8.53
C GLY A 42 4.26 12.46 -7.03
N MET A 43 3.48 11.49 -6.58
CA MET A 43 3.39 11.00 -5.19
C MET A 43 4.00 9.61 -5.06
N ALA A 44 5.11 9.34 -5.74
CA ALA A 44 5.78 8.06 -5.70
C ALA A 44 6.09 7.63 -4.25
N PRO A 45 5.71 6.40 -3.86
CA PRO A 45 6.02 5.91 -2.53
C PRO A 45 7.52 5.92 -2.22
N VAL A 46 7.87 6.28 -0.99
CA VAL A 46 9.25 6.28 -0.51
C VAL A 46 9.72 4.86 -0.15
N LEU A 47 8.77 3.95 0.07
CA LEU A 47 9.00 2.54 0.33
C LEU A 47 7.76 1.76 -0.08
N VAL A 48 7.97 0.62 -0.74
CA VAL A 48 6.93 -0.37 -1.04
C VAL A 48 7.18 -1.61 -0.19
N VAL A 49 6.15 -2.09 0.51
CA VAL A 49 6.24 -3.26 1.38
C VAL A 49 5.41 -4.39 0.79
N THR A 50 6.01 -5.56 0.63
CA THR A 50 5.35 -6.75 0.07
C THR A 50 5.63 -7.99 0.94
N PRO A 51 4.76 -9.02 0.88
CA PRO A 51 5.16 -10.34 1.36
C PRO A 51 6.38 -10.86 0.60
N PRO A 52 7.12 -11.84 1.16
CA PRO A 52 8.19 -12.52 0.46
C PRO A 52 7.72 -13.23 -0.81
N ASP A 53 8.65 -13.45 -1.73
CA ASP A 53 8.42 -14.26 -2.92
C ASP A 53 7.94 -15.66 -2.50
N ARG A 54 6.98 -16.21 -3.23
CA ARG A 54 6.39 -17.52 -2.95
C ARG A 54 6.73 -18.51 -4.05
N GLU A 55 6.92 -19.75 -3.68
CA GLU A 55 7.03 -20.83 -4.65
C GLU A 55 5.73 -20.96 -5.45
N ALA A 56 5.83 -20.94 -6.78
CA ALA A 56 4.69 -21.06 -7.68
C ALA A 56 4.99 -22.02 -8.84
N GLY A 57 3.93 -22.69 -9.33
CA GLY A 57 3.98 -23.57 -10.50
C GLY A 57 4.66 -24.91 -10.27
N ARG A 58 4.71 -25.74 -11.34
CA ARG A 58 5.30 -27.10 -11.37
C ARG A 58 6.82 -27.09 -11.28
N GLY A 59 7.48 -26.35 -10.64
CA GLY A 59 8.95 -26.30 -10.49
C GLY A 59 9.37 -25.50 -9.27
N ARG A 60 8.40 -25.13 -8.42
CA ARG A 60 8.62 -24.40 -7.17
C ARG A 60 9.58 -23.22 -7.32
N ARG A 61 9.48 -22.49 -8.43
CA ARG A 61 10.26 -21.28 -8.61
C ARG A 61 9.68 -20.16 -7.76
N LEU A 62 10.56 -19.41 -7.11
CA LEU A 62 10.17 -18.22 -6.38
C LEU A 62 9.58 -17.20 -7.35
N LYS A 63 8.35 -16.76 -7.09
CA LYS A 63 7.65 -15.75 -7.87
C LYS A 63 7.44 -14.52 -7.01
N PRO A 64 7.96 -13.34 -7.43
CA PRO A 64 7.66 -12.08 -6.78
C PRO A 64 6.16 -11.76 -6.83
N THR A 65 5.70 -10.91 -5.92
CA THR A 65 4.34 -10.37 -5.99
C THR A 65 4.21 -9.40 -7.15
N ALA A 66 2.99 -9.20 -7.67
CA ALA A 66 2.73 -8.23 -8.74
C ALA A 66 3.17 -6.81 -8.34
N VAL A 67 2.91 -6.43 -7.08
CA VAL A 67 3.33 -5.13 -6.54
C VAL A 67 4.85 -5.02 -6.46
N SER A 68 5.59 -6.10 -6.10
CA SER A 68 7.06 -6.08 -6.09
C SER A 68 7.62 -5.83 -7.49
N LEU A 69 7.11 -6.53 -8.49
CA LEU A 69 7.53 -6.34 -9.89
C LEU A 69 7.26 -4.91 -10.38
N ALA A 70 6.06 -4.40 -10.12
CA ALA A 70 5.72 -3.04 -10.51
C ALA A 70 6.57 -1.98 -9.79
N ALA A 71 6.92 -2.20 -8.53
CA ALA A 71 7.80 -1.31 -7.78
C ALA A 71 9.22 -1.32 -8.35
N GLU A 72 9.75 -2.49 -8.72
CA GLU A 72 11.05 -2.63 -9.39
C GLU A 72 11.08 -1.90 -10.74
N GLU A 73 10.03 -2.04 -11.57
CA GLU A 73 9.90 -1.29 -12.84
C GLU A 73 9.88 0.23 -12.64
N LEU A 74 9.30 0.69 -11.53
CA LEU A 74 9.22 2.10 -11.16
C LEU A 74 10.48 2.60 -10.41
N ASN A 75 11.48 1.76 -10.20
CA ASN A 75 12.69 2.02 -9.42
C ASN A 75 12.38 2.51 -7.98
N LEU A 76 11.36 1.93 -7.36
CA LEU A 76 10.98 2.20 -5.97
C LEU A 76 11.66 1.22 -5.02
N PRO A 77 12.07 1.67 -3.81
CA PRO A 77 12.60 0.78 -2.79
C PRO A 77 11.55 -0.24 -2.36
N VAL A 78 11.95 -1.52 -2.20
CA VAL A 78 11.05 -2.62 -1.81
C VAL A 78 11.57 -3.31 -0.55
N LEU A 79 10.73 -3.37 0.48
CA LEU A 79 10.90 -4.22 1.66
C LEU A 79 10.03 -5.47 1.50
N LYS A 80 10.64 -6.66 1.50
CA LYS A 80 9.94 -7.95 1.53
C LYS A 80 9.94 -8.49 2.95
N THR A 81 8.77 -8.63 3.57
CA THR A 81 8.66 -9.13 4.96
C THR A 81 7.53 -10.12 5.14
N ALA A 82 7.81 -11.20 5.88
CA ALA A 82 6.83 -12.20 6.27
C ALA A 82 5.94 -11.75 7.44
N ASP A 83 6.44 -10.82 8.25
CA ASP A 83 5.71 -10.20 9.36
C ASP A 83 6.02 -8.69 9.42
N VAL A 84 5.06 -7.90 8.98
CA VAL A 84 5.17 -6.43 9.00
C VAL A 84 5.24 -5.85 10.41
N ASN A 85 4.78 -6.60 11.41
CA ASN A 85 4.81 -6.18 12.81
C ASN A 85 6.13 -6.56 13.51
N ALA A 86 7.01 -7.32 12.87
CA ALA A 86 8.33 -7.61 13.40
C ALA A 86 9.12 -6.31 13.60
N ARG A 87 10.03 -6.31 14.57
CA ARG A 87 10.74 -5.10 14.98
C ARG A 87 11.56 -4.50 13.84
N ASP A 88 12.31 -5.33 13.14
CA ASP A 88 13.14 -4.94 11.99
C ASP A 88 12.32 -4.30 10.86
N ALA A 89 11.18 -4.91 10.49
CA ALA A 89 10.28 -4.35 9.49
C ALA A 89 9.71 -3.00 9.94
N ARG A 90 9.28 -2.88 11.21
CA ARG A 90 8.77 -1.61 11.75
C ARG A 90 9.85 -0.53 11.80
N ASP A 91 11.08 -0.90 12.17
CA ASP A 91 12.22 0.03 12.23
C ASP A 91 12.54 0.55 10.81
N GLU A 92 12.51 -0.29 9.79
CA GLU A 92 12.72 0.11 8.39
C GLU A 92 11.58 1.01 7.88
N ILE A 93 10.33 0.63 8.13
CA ILE A 93 9.16 1.47 7.78
C ILE A 93 9.22 2.81 8.52
N GLY A 94 9.58 2.82 9.79
CA GLY A 94 9.75 4.04 10.59
C GLY A 94 10.85 4.93 10.06
N SER A 95 11.97 4.36 9.61
CA SER A 95 13.09 5.08 9.01
C SER A 95 12.71 5.78 7.70
N ALA A 96 11.71 5.25 6.99
CA ALA A 96 11.14 5.91 5.83
C ALA A 96 10.33 7.17 6.20
N THR A 97 10.07 7.42 7.50
CA THR A 97 9.32 8.58 8.01
C THR A 97 8.03 8.86 7.22
N PRO A 98 7.08 7.91 7.15
CA PRO A 98 5.87 8.09 6.36
C PRO A 98 4.93 9.12 6.96
N ASP A 99 4.34 9.96 6.11
CA ASP A 99 3.21 10.82 6.49
C ASP A 99 1.90 10.02 6.48
N VAL A 100 1.82 9.01 5.61
CA VAL A 100 0.68 8.10 5.47
C VAL A 100 1.14 6.73 4.98
N ILE A 101 0.49 5.68 5.46
CA ILE A 101 0.62 4.33 4.91
C ILE A 101 -0.62 4.02 4.07
N VAL A 102 -0.43 3.55 2.84
CA VAL A 102 -1.52 3.12 1.94
C VAL A 102 -1.41 1.61 1.76
N THR A 103 -2.50 0.90 2.01
CA THR A 103 -2.56 -0.56 1.83
C THR A 103 -3.54 -0.95 0.73
N ALA A 104 -3.20 -1.98 -0.05
CA ALA A 104 -4.07 -2.56 -1.07
C ALA A 104 -3.79 -4.07 -1.17
N GLY A 105 -4.68 -4.91 -0.65
CA GLY A 105 -4.53 -6.37 -0.68
C GLY A 105 -3.20 -6.87 -0.09
N PHE A 106 -2.73 -6.26 0.98
CA PHE A 106 -1.44 -6.59 1.58
C PHE A 106 -1.41 -7.99 2.22
N GLY A 107 -2.56 -8.42 2.77
CA GLY A 107 -2.71 -9.77 3.33
C GLY A 107 -2.14 -9.95 4.74
N GLN A 108 -1.59 -8.91 5.36
CA GLN A 108 -1.15 -8.92 6.75
C GLN A 108 -1.89 -7.84 7.54
N LYS A 109 -2.24 -8.16 8.80
CA LYS A 109 -2.86 -7.18 9.70
C LYS A 109 -1.80 -6.23 10.24
N LEU A 110 -2.03 -4.92 10.15
CA LEU A 110 -1.19 -3.91 10.78
C LEU A 110 -1.51 -3.85 12.28
N GLY A 111 -0.48 -3.97 13.11
CA GLY A 111 -0.58 -3.78 14.55
C GLY A 111 -0.70 -2.31 14.93
N GLY A 112 -1.11 -2.06 16.18
CA GLY A 112 -1.32 -0.69 16.69
C GLY A 112 -0.12 0.24 16.53
N ALA A 113 1.10 -0.28 16.63
CA ALA A 113 2.32 0.49 16.44
C ALA A 113 2.46 1.05 15.00
N LEU A 114 2.06 0.25 14.00
CA LEU A 114 2.07 0.71 12.59
C LEU A 114 0.88 1.62 12.29
N LEU A 115 -0.31 1.32 12.85
CA LEU A 115 -1.51 2.14 12.64
C LEU A 115 -1.34 3.57 13.17
N SER A 116 -0.54 3.75 14.24
CA SER A 116 -0.27 5.05 14.84
C SER A 116 1.06 5.68 14.42
N LEU A 117 1.86 4.99 13.59
CA LEU A 117 3.17 5.48 13.17
C LEU A 117 3.08 6.75 12.31
N PRO A 118 2.29 6.78 11.21
CA PRO A 118 2.23 7.98 10.38
C PRO A 118 1.21 8.99 10.93
N PRO A 119 1.52 10.30 10.89
CA PRO A 119 0.65 11.34 11.42
C PRO A 119 -0.74 11.39 10.77
N HIS A 120 -0.86 11.02 9.50
CA HIS A 120 -2.14 10.94 8.81
C HIS A 120 -2.81 9.56 8.90
N GLY A 121 -2.16 8.60 9.60
CA GLY A 121 -2.66 7.25 9.79
C GLY A 121 -2.49 6.36 8.57
N CYS A 122 -3.24 5.27 8.55
CA CYS A 122 -3.19 4.28 7.48
C CYS A 122 -4.50 4.30 6.69
N ILE A 123 -4.42 4.21 5.37
CA ILE A 123 -5.56 4.16 4.45
C ILE A 123 -5.53 2.81 3.75
N ASN A 124 -6.68 2.13 3.68
CA ASN A 124 -6.82 0.90 2.90
C ASN A 124 -7.69 1.11 1.68
N LEU A 125 -7.26 0.52 0.57
CA LEU A 125 -8.03 0.38 -0.65
C LEU A 125 -8.68 -1.00 -0.62
N HIS A 126 -10.00 -1.03 -0.40
CA HIS A 126 -10.81 -2.24 -0.32
C HIS A 126 -11.67 -2.38 -1.55
N THR A 127 -11.68 -3.57 -2.16
CA THR A 127 -12.37 -3.84 -3.42
C THR A 127 -13.85 -4.20 -3.21
N SER A 128 -14.57 -3.36 -2.48
CA SER A 128 -16.03 -3.36 -2.37
C SER A 128 -16.55 -1.97 -2.04
N VAL A 129 -17.87 -1.79 -2.15
CA VAL A 129 -18.59 -0.63 -1.63
C VAL A 129 -18.94 -0.91 -0.16
N LEU A 130 -18.07 -0.49 0.76
CA LEU A 130 -18.28 -0.67 2.19
C LEU A 130 -19.57 0.02 2.66
N PRO A 131 -20.32 -0.55 3.64
CA PRO A 131 -19.95 -1.66 4.53
C PRO A 131 -20.23 -3.06 3.96
N ARG A 132 -20.63 -3.19 2.69
CA ARG A 132 -20.87 -4.49 2.05
C ARG A 132 -19.56 -5.19 1.74
N TYR A 133 -19.58 -6.52 1.85
CA TYR A 133 -18.44 -7.39 1.49
C TYR A 133 -17.13 -7.03 2.19
N ARG A 134 -17.15 -6.91 3.52
CA ARG A 134 -15.94 -6.87 4.33
C ARG A 134 -15.17 -8.18 4.22
N GLY A 135 -13.86 -8.16 4.45
CA GLY A 135 -13.01 -9.34 4.50
C GLY A 135 -12.19 -9.59 3.22
N ALA A 136 -11.64 -10.80 3.09
CA ALA A 136 -10.54 -11.09 2.18
C ALA A 136 -10.90 -11.27 0.69
N SER A 137 -12.18 -11.48 0.35
CA SER A 137 -12.59 -11.80 -1.02
C SER A 137 -13.88 -11.08 -1.43
N PRO A 138 -13.90 -9.74 -1.38
CA PRO A 138 -15.11 -8.95 -1.59
C PRO A 138 -15.68 -9.08 -3.01
N VAL A 139 -14.83 -9.08 -4.04
CA VAL A 139 -15.26 -9.19 -5.44
C VAL A 139 -15.91 -10.55 -5.70
N SER A 140 -15.27 -11.65 -5.28
CA SER A 140 -15.83 -12.99 -5.40
C SER A 140 -17.19 -13.13 -4.67
N ALA A 141 -17.32 -12.48 -3.51
CA ALA A 141 -18.57 -12.47 -2.76
C ALA A 141 -19.67 -11.71 -3.51
N ALA A 142 -19.36 -10.53 -4.06
CA ALA A 142 -20.29 -9.73 -4.84
C ALA A 142 -20.80 -10.48 -6.08
N ILE A 143 -19.92 -11.12 -6.85
CA ILE A 143 -20.28 -11.90 -8.04
C ILE A 143 -21.16 -13.10 -7.65
N ARG A 144 -20.75 -13.87 -6.63
CA ARG A 144 -21.52 -15.03 -6.15
C ARG A 144 -22.92 -14.67 -5.69
N ASP A 145 -23.07 -13.51 -5.06
CA ASP A 145 -24.36 -13.00 -4.57
C ASP A 145 -25.20 -12.37 -5.70
N GLY A 146 -24.71 -12.36 -6.94
CA GLY A 146 -25.41 -11.78 -8.09
C GLY A 146 -25.56 -10.25 -7.98
N ALA A 147 -24.63 -9.58 -7.32
CA ALA A 147 -24.61 -8.11 -7.26
C ALA A 147 -24.44 -7.52 -8.66
N ARG A 148 -25.15 -6.45 -8.95
CA ARG A 148 -25.06 -5.73 -10.24
C ARG A 148 -24.02 -4.60 -10.23
N GLU A 149 -23.45 -4.34 -9.07
CA GLU A 149 -22.49 -3.28 -8.85
C GLU A 149 -21.50 -3.71 -7.76
N THR A 150 -20.26 -3.36 -7.95
CA THR A 150 -19.19 -3.42 -6.97
C THR A 150 -18.43 -2.09 -6.97
N GLY A 151 -17.24 -2.04 -6.41
CA GLY A 151 -16.43 -0.84 -6.43
C GLY A 151 -15.22 -0.94 -5.52
N VAL A 152 -14.65 0.21 -5.26
CA VAL A 152 -13.50 0.37 -4.38
C VAL A 152 -13.81 1.42 -3.34
N THR A 153 -13.48 1.14 -2.10
CA THR A 153 -13.58 2.09 -0.98
C THR A 153 -12.19 2.38 -0.42
N LEU A 154 -11.85 3.66 -0.37
CA LEU A 154 -10.73 4.15 0.45
C LEU A 154 -11.27 4.47 1.83
N PHE A 155 -10.69 3.91 2.87
CA PHE A 155 -11.08 4.20 4.25
C PHE A 155 -9.85 4.30 5.15
N LYS A 156 -9.97 5.08 6.23
CA LYS A 156 -8.94 5.20 7.26
C LYS A 156 -9.01 3.96 8.17
N MET A 157 -7.91 3.23 8.25
CA MET A 157 -7.85 2.00 9.05
C MET A 157 -7.88 2.30 10.55
N ASP A 158 -8.54 1.42 11.28
CA ASP A 158 -8.50 1.32 12.73
C ASP A 158 -8.12 -0.12 13.15
N ALA A 159 -8.31 -0.46 14.43
CA ALA A 159 -7.96 -1.79 14.95
C ALA A 159 -8.91 -2.91 14.48
N GLU A 160 -10.10 -2.53 13.96
CA GLU A 160 -11.09 -3.47 13.44
C GLU A 160 -10.91 -3.69 11.93
N MET A 161 -11.33 -4.85 11.44
CA MET A 161 -11.18 -5.19 10.02
C MET A 161 -12.22 -4.44 9.17
N ASP A 162 -11.74 -3.69 8.16
CA ASP A 162 -12.55 -2.98 7.17
C ASP A 162 -13.68 -2.13 7.78
N HIS A 163 -13.36 -1.43 8.88
CA HIS A 163 -14.35 -0.75 9.73
C HIS A 163 -14.25 0.77 9.66
N GLY A 164 -13.08 1.33 9.58
CA GLY A 164 -12.81 2.75 9.77
C GLY A 164 -13.57 3.72 8.86
N PRO A 165 -13.46 5.04 9.10
CA PRO A 165 -14.16 6.07 8.33
C PRO A 165 -13.84 6.03 6.84
N VAL A 166 -14.88 6.06 6.00
CA VAL A 166 -14.74 6.10 4.54
C VAL A 166 -14.22 7.46 4.10
N VAL A 167 -13.20 7.48 3.27
CA VAL A 167 -12.61 8.68 2.68
C VAL A 167 -13.18 8.93 1.28
N ALA A 168 -13.27 7.88 0.45
CA ALA A 168 -13.81 7.95 -0.89
C ALA A 168 -14.32 6.59 -1.36
N THR A 169 -15.27 6.59 -2.29
CA THR A 169 -15.79 5.37 -2.93
C THR A 169 -15.95 5.63 -4.42
N ALA A 170 -15.58 4.62 -5.22
CA ALA A 170 -15.90 4.56 -6.63
C ALA A 170 -16.63 3.26 -6.92
N THR A 171 -17.65 3.30 -7.78
CA THR A 171 -18.45 2.14 -8.14
C THR A 171 -18.20 1.72 -9.58
N ALA A 172 -18.41 0.43 -9.86
CA ALA A 172 -18.34 -0.15 -11.18
C ALA A 172 -19.48 -1.16 -11.35
N PRO A 173 -20.13 -1.24 -12.53
CA PRO A 173 -21.13 -2.27 -12.79
C PRO A 173 -20.48 -3.65 -12.87
N ILE A 174 -21.24 -4.69 -12.54
CA ILE A 174 -20.90 -6.09 -12.78
C ILE A 174 -21.80 -6.59 -13.90
N GLY A 175 -21.19 -7.00 -15.01
CA GLY A 175 -21.88 -7.62 -16.12
C GLY A 175 -22.27 -9.08 -15.80
N PRO A 176 -23.16 -9.69 -16.60
CA PRO A 176 -23.65 -11.05 -16.34
C PRO A 176 -22.58 -12.13 -16.49
N ASP A 177 -21.53 -11.85 -17.25
CA ASP A 177 -20.46 -12.81 -17.57
C ASP A 177 -19.10 -12.41 -16.93
N ASP A 178 -19.08 -11.33 -16.13
CA ASP A 178 -17.86 -10.84 -15.50
C ASP A 178 -17.29 -11.86 -14.51
N THR A 179 -15.98 -11.93 -14.48
CA THR A 179 -15.21 -12.77 -13.57
C THR A 179 -14.47 -11.91 -12.53
N VAL A 180 -13.80 -12.54 -11.58
CA VAL A 180 -12.97 -11.83 -10.58
C VAL A 180 -11.76 -11.13 -11.22
N GLU A 181 -11.35 -11.57 -12.41
CA GLU A 181 -10.15 -11.10 -13.11
C GLU A 181 -10.43 -9.89 -14.01
N GLU A 182 -11.69 -9.61 -14.32
CA GLU A 182 -12.16 -8.44 -15.09
C GLU A 182 -12.51 -7.26 -14.21
#